data_368eed000d87115672b5fc2ddbcf5791
#
_entry.id   368eed000d87115672b5fc2ddbcf5791
#
_cell.length_a   1.000
_cell.length_b   1.000
_cell.length_c   1.000
_cell.angle_alpha   90.00
_cell.angle_beta   90.00
_cell.angle_gamma   90.00
#
_symmetry.space_group_name_H-M   'P 1'
#
loop_
_entity.id
_entity.type
_entity.pdbx_description
1 polymer ?
#
loop_
_entity_poly.entity_id
_entity_poly.type
_entity_poly.pdbx_seq_one_letter_code
_entity_poly.pdbx_strand_id
1 'polypeptide(L)'
;MIREDLRNVAIIAHVDHGKTTLVDQMLKQSGTFRENQAVEERVMDSNDIERERGITILAKNTSIKYKDVKINVIDTPGHADFGGEVERVLKMVNGVILLVDAAEGPMPQTRFVLQKALELGHKIIIVINKIDRPDARLNEVGDEVLELLMDLDATDEQLDSPILYCSGRAGTATHSPDEEGKDMIPLFDEILSYIPAPEVDTEGPMQYLVSAIDYNEYVGRIAIGRIERGEMKVNQDVTIGDYHQTKKEYRGKIVTMYQIEGLNRVPCQSAKAGDIVCISGIENITIGDTICDFGNFEAVPFVKISEPTVEMTFSVNNSPFAGREGKFVTSRHLRDRLFKELLKDVSLRVSETDSTDAFKVAGRGEMHLSIENMRREGYELSVSTPHVLFKEIEGKLCEPIESLVIDVPENCVGSVMEKIGARKGELQEMAPVGSRMRLEFLIPARGLFGYKSEFLTDTKGEGIMSSVFHDYEPYKGEIPKRATGSLVAFETGEAVTYGLYNAQERGELFITAGTPVYEGMIVGASPKQEDLVVNVCKKKHLTNTRASGSDDALRLVPPRNLSLEDSLEFLADDELLEVTPKSIRIRKRILSNSQRAKERAKM
;
A
#
# COMPACT_ATOMS: atom_id res chain seq x y z
N MET A 1 -30.70 -14.73 -15.20
CA MET A 1 -30.16 -14.97 -16.57
C MET A 1 -28.66 -15.15 -16.46
N ILE A 2 -28.08 -16.14 -17.13
CA ILE A 2 -26.62 -16.34 -17.15
C ILE A 2 -26.04 -15.51 -18.32
N ARG A 3 -25.03 -14.67 -18.05
CA ARG A 3 -24.35 -13.79 -19.01
C ARG A 3 -23.14 -14.52 -19.60
N GLU A 4 -23.39 -15.45 -20.54
CA GLU A 4 -22.33 -16.24 -21.19
C GLU A 4 -21.32 -15.38 -21.99
N ASP A 5 -21.72 -14.16 -22.35
CA ASP A 5 -20.91 -13.16 -23.05
C ASP A 5 -19.91 -12.42 -22.14
N LEU A 6 -19.85 -12.77 -20.84
CA LEU A 6 -19.09 -12.02 -19.84
C LEU A 6 -18.36 -12.94 -18.85
N ARG A 7 -17.13 -12.58 -18.50
CA ARG A 7 -16.37 -13.13 -17.34
C ARG A 7 -15.74 -11.99 -16.56
N ASN A 8 -15.87 -12.00 -15.23
CA ASN A 8 -15.23 -11.05 -14.33
C ASN A 8 -14.21 -11.80 -13.48
N VAL A 9 -12.92 -11.49 -13.62
CA VAL A 9 -11.84 -12.17 -12.90
C VAL A 9 -10.93 -11.18 -12.21
N ALA A 10 -10.42 -11.53 -11.03
CA ALA A 10 -9.37 -10.79 -10.34
C ALA A 10 -8.04 -11.54 -10.44
N ILE A 11 -6.92 -10.81 -10.52
CA ILE A 11 -5.59 -11.42 -10.46
C ILE A 11 -4.98 -11.13 -9.10
N ILE A 12 -4.67 -12.18 -8.36
CA ILE A 12 -3.96 -12.17 -7.09
C ILE A 12 -2.53 -12.62 -7.32
N ALA A 13 -1.56 -11.83 -6.89
CA ALA A 13 -0.15 -12.19 -6.98
C ALA A 13 0.66 -11.50 -5.89
N HIS A 14 1.77 -12.12 -5.50
CA HIS A 14 2.79 -11.41 -4.74
C HIS A 14 3.53 -10.39 -5.62
N VAL A 15 4.19 -9.44 -4.98
CA VAL A 15 5.10 -8.49 -5.64
C VAL A 15 6.13 -9.28 -6.46
N ASP A 16 6.44 -8.80 -7.64
CA ASP A 16 7.39 -9.40 -8.59
C ASP A 16 7.04 -10.80 -9.15
N HIS A 17 5.91 -11.42 -8.80
CA HIS A 17 5.48 -12.69 -9.43
C HIS A 17 5.10 -12.55 -10.91
N GLY A 18 5.10 -11.32 -11.46
CA GLY A 18 4.91 -11.06 -12.88
C GLY A 18 3.48 -10.77 -13.30
N LYS A 19 2.63 -10.29 -12.37
CA LYS A 19 1.23 -9.92 -12.61
C LYS A 19 1.06 -8.97 -13.79
N THR A 20 1.75 -7.83 -13.76
CA THR A 20 1.68 -6.81 -14.83
C THR A 20 2.13 -7.39 -16.17
N THR A 21 3.20 -8.18 -16.18
CA THR A 21 3.72 -8.82 -17.41
C THR A 21 2.71 -9.81 -18.00
N LEU A 22 2.03 -10.59 -17.15
CA LEU A 22 0.98 -11.52 -17.59
C LEU A 22 -0.18 -10.76 -18.23
N VAL A 23 -0.70 -9.73 -17.57
CA VAL A 23 -1.81 -8.91 -18.09
C VAL A 23 -1.42 -8.21 -19.39
N ASP A 24 -0.21 -7.70 -19.52
CA ASP A 24 0.30 -7.10 -20.74
C ASP A 24 0.29 -8.11 -21.91
N GLN A 25 0.68 -9.36 -21.67
CA GLN A 25 0.62 -10.42 -22.69
C GLN A 25 -0.80 -10.82 -23.04
N MET A 26 -1.68 -10.93 -22.05
CA MET A 26 -3.10 -11.17 -22.27
C MET A 26 -3.70 -10.09 -23.18
N LEU A 27 -3.41 -8.82 -22.92
CA LEU A 27 -3.86 -7.69 -23.73
C LEU A 27 -3.28 -7.72 -25.16
N LYS A 28 -2.01 -8.05 -25.32
CA LYS A 28 -1.34 -8.13 -26.63
C LYS A 28 -1.94 -9.25 -27.50
N GLN A 29 -2.14 -10.42 -26.91
CA GLN A 29 -2.59 -11.60 -27.67
C GLN A 29 -4.10 -11.66 -27.89
N SER A 30 -4.89 -10.89 -27.12
CA SER A 30 -6.32 -10.75 -27.36
C SER A 30 -6.69 -9.87 -28.57
N GLY A 31 -5.70 -9.28 -29.25
CA GLY A 31 -5.95 -8.35 -30.36
C GLY A 31 -6.46 -6.97 -29.94
N THR A 32 -6.40 -6.64 -28.66
CA THR A 32 -6.85 -5.35 -28.10
C THR A 32 -6.00 -4.19 -28.61
N PHE A 33 -4.73 -4.43 -28.94
CA PHE A 33 -3.82 -3.44 -29.53
C PHE A 33 -3.71 -3.65 -31.06
N ARG A 34 -3.59 -2.55 -31.82
CA ARG A 34 -3.31 -2.61 -33.24
C ARG A 34 -1.87 -3.10 -33.46
N GLU A 35 -1.64 -3.92 -34.49
CA GLU A 35 -0.34 -4.56 -34.81
C GLU A 35 0.88 -3.60 -34.87
N ASN A 36 0.67 -2.30 -35.05
CA ASN A 36 1.73 -1.27 -35.14
C ASN A 36 1.73 -0.28 -33.98
N GLN A 37 0.98 -0.54 -32.89
CA GLN A 37 0.98 0.34 -31.73
C GLN A 37 2.17 0.00 -30.85
N ALA A 38 3.14 0.92 -30.72
CA ALA A 38 4.21 0.78 -29.72
C ALA A 38 3.58 0.81 -28.33
N VAL A 39 3.56 -0.32 -27.67
CA VAL A 39 3.06 -0.48 -26.31
C VAL A 39 4.26 -0.38 -25.38
N GLU A 40 4.26 0.60 -24.49
CA GLU A 40 5.26 0.65 -23.42
C GLU A 40 5.11 -0.61 -22.56
N GLU A 41 6.21 -1.17 -22.10
CA GLU A 41 6.20 -2.26 -21.12
C GLU A 41 5.56 -1.76 -19.80
N ARG A 42 4.81 -2.63 -19.11
CA ARG A 42 4.07 -2.34 -17.87
C ARG A 42 2.96 -1.29 -18.04
N VAL A 43 2.13 -1.50 -19.05
CA VAL A 43 1.00 -0.61 -19.39
C VAL A 43 0.02 -0.41 -18.23
N MET A 44 -0.12 -1.39 -17.35
CA MET A 44 -0.98 -1.32 -16.17
C MET A 44 -0.39 -0.44 -15.06
N ASP A 45 0.93 -0.30 -14.95
CA ASP A 45 1.58 0.49 -13.91
C ASP A 45 1.61 1.96 -14.33
N SER A 46 0.52 2.70 -14.09
CA SER A 46 0.39 4.10 -14.48
C SER A 46 1.05 5.08 -13.52
N ASN A 47 1.39 4.64 -12.30
CA ASN A 47 2.06 5.43 -11.28
C ASN A 47 3.56 5.13 -11.26
N ASP A 48 4.40 6.17 -11.25
CA ASP A 48 5.86 6.03 -11.21
C ASP A 48 6.34 5.22 -9.98
N ILE A 49 5.63 5.30 -8.85
CA ILE A 49 5.93 4.52 -7.65
C ILE A 49 5.63 3.04 -7.88
N GLU A 50 4.52 2.71 -8.54
CA GLU A 50 4.19 1.33 -8.89
C GLU A 50 5.25 0.73 -9.81
N ARG A 51 5.70 1.50 -10.83
CA ARG A 51 6.75 1.07 -11.77
C ARG A 51 8.10 0.83 -11.09
N GLU A 52 8.48 1.70 -10.16
CA GLU A 52 9.77 1.63 -9.47
C GLU A 52 9.80 0.51 -8.43
N ARG A 53 8.72 0.35 -7.68
CA ARG A 53 8.61 -0.66 -6.62
C ARG A 53 8.11 -2.01 -7.11
N GLY A 54 7.60 -2.09 -8.35
CA GLY A 54 7.00 -3.31 -8.91
C GLY A 54 5.69 -3.74 -8.24
N ILE A 55 5.05 -2.85 -7.47
CA ILE A 55 3.82 -3.15 -6.72
C ILE A 55 2.59 -2.49 -7.35
N THR A 56 1.44 -3.14 -7.26
CA THR A 56 0.15 -2.52 -7.53
C THR A 56 -0.36 -1.85 -6.27
N ILE A 57 -0.61 -0.55 -6.34
CA ILE A 57 -1.13 0.26 -5.23
C ILE A 57 -2.64 0.39 -5.34
N LEU A 58 -3.14 0.70 -6.54
CA LEU A 58 -4.57 0.88 -6.82
C LEU A 58 -5.08 -0.22 -7.74
N ALA A 59 -6.24 -0.77 -7.42
CA ALA A 59 -6.94 -1.70 -8.29
C ALA A 59 -7.23 -1.07 -9.66
N LYS A 60 -6.88 -1.76 -10.72
CA LYS A 60 -7.10 -1.32 -12.10
C LYS A 60 -7.94 -2.31 -12.84
N ASN A 61 -8.89 -1.78 -13.60
CA ASN A 61 -9.77 -2.57 -14.42
C ASN A 61 -9.29 -2.52 -15.88
N THR A 62 -9.16 -3.68 -16.48
CA THR A 62 -8.96 -3.83 -17.92
C THR A 62 -9.95 -4.85 -18.49
N SER A 63 -10.14 -4.87 -19.76
CA SER A 63 -10.95 -5.91 -20.41
C SER A 63 -10.30 -6.43 -21.67
N ILE A 64 -10.54 -7.69 -21.91
CA ILE A 64 -10.03 -8.46 -23.02
C ILE A 64 -11.24 -9.04 -23.77
N LYS A 65 -11.21 -9.04 -25.08
CA LYS A 65 -12.20 -9.76 -25.88
C LYS A 65 -11.57 -11.03 -26.44
N TYR A 66 -12.09 -12.18 -26.04
CA TYR A 66 -11.64 -13.48 -26.54
C TYR A 66 -12.83 -14.30 -26.99
N LYS A 67 -12.78 -14.80 -28.24
CA LYS A 67 -13.95 -15.31 -28.95
C LYS A 67 -15.07 -14.26 -28.86
N ASP A 68 -16.27 -14.52 -28.54
CA ASP A 68 -17.33 -13.50 -28.38
C ASP A 68 -17.59 -13.13 -26.92
N VAL A 69 -16.66 -13.44 -26.02
CA VAL A 69 -16.76 -13.17 -24.58
C VAL A 69 -15.88 -12.00 -24.19
N LYS A 70 -16.43 -11.09 -23.41
CA LYS A 70 -15.70 -10.02 -22.74
C LYS A 70 -15.19 -10.54 -21.39
N ILE A 71 -13.88 -10.53 -21.19
CA ILE A 71 -13.24 -10.88 -19.93
C ILE A 71 -12.78 -9.59 -19.27
N ASN A 72 -13.44 -9.18 -18.18
CA ASN A 72 -12.96 -8.10 -17.32
C ASN A 72 -11.90 -8.67 -16.39
N VAL A 73 -10.74 -8.05 -16.38
CA VAL A 73 -9.61 -8.42 -15.54
C VAL A 73 -9.35 -7.27 -14.57
N ILE A 74 -9.46 -7.55 -13.28
CA ILE A 74 -9.21 -6.58 -12.22
C ILE A 74 -7.88 -6.92 -11.56
N ASP A 75 -6.95 -5.98 -11.66
CA ASP A 75 -5.66 -6.08 -10.98
C ASP A 75 -5.84 -5.72 -9.51
N THR A 76 -5.49 -6.63 -8.60
CA THR A 76 -5.64 -6.42 -7.16
C THR A 76 -4.32 -6.00 -6.51
N PRO A 77 -4.35 -5.07 -5.54
CA PRO A 77 -3.20 -4.84 -4.68
C PRO A 77 -2.78 -6.14 -3.98
N GLY A 78 -1.47 -6.43 -3.98
CA GLY A 78 -0.93 -7.64 -3.36
C GLY A 78 -0.58 -7.47 -1.87
N HIS A 79 -0.64 -6.26 -1.33
CA HIS A 79 -0.20 -5.96 0.03
C HIS A 79 -1.37 -5.94 1.02
N ALA A 80 -1.18 -6.50 2.21
CA ALA A 80 -2.23 -6.58 3.26
C ALA A 80 -2.73 -5.20 3.72
N ASP A 81 -1.92 -4.15 3.57
CA ASP A 81 -2.31 -2.77 3.91
C ASP A 81 -3.53 -2.28 3.10
N PHE A 82 -3.78 -2.88 1.92
CA PHE A 82 -4.90 -2.59 1.03
C PHE A 82 -6.09 -3.54 1.20
N GLY A 83 -6.20 -4.25 2.34
CA GLY A 83 -7.18 -5.30 2.55
C GLY A 83 -8.64 -4.91 2.25
N GLY A 84 -9.04 -3.68 2.58
CA GLY A 84 -10.38 -3.18 2.25
C GLY A 84 -10.62 -2.99 0.74
N GLU A 85 -9.59 -2.66 -0.03
CA GLU A 85 -9.68 -2.55 -1.48
C GLU A 85 -9.78 -3.92 -2.13
N VAL A 86 -8.97 -4.87 -1.66
CA VAL A 86 -9.01 -6.27 -2.09
C VAL A 86 -10.41 -6.87 -1.93
N GLU A 87 -11.04 -6.71 -0.76
CA GLU A 87 -12.39 -7.23 -0.51
C GLU A 87 -13.43 -6.63 -1.46
N ARG A 88 -13.34 -5.32 -1.74
CA ARG A 88 -14.24 -4.65 -2.70
C ARG A 88 -14.06 -5.17 -4.12
N VAL A 89 -12.82 -5.41 -4.53
CA VAL A 89 -12.52 -5.98 -5.85
C VAL A 89 -13.07 -7.38 -5.96
N LEU A 90 -12.84 -8.24 -4.95
CA LEU A 90 -13.31 -9.61 -4.95
C LEU A 90 -14.84 -9.71 -5.06
N LYS A 91 -15.60 -8.76 -4.51
CA LYS A 91 -17.06 -8.73 -4.66
C LYS A 91 -17.53 -8.39 -6.08
N MET A 92 -16.70 -7.80 -6.93
CA MET A 92 -17.05 -7.50 -8.32
C MET A 92 -16.83 -8.66 -9.29
N VAL A 93 -16.08 -9.69 -8.88
CA VAL A 93 -15.65 -10.77 -9.76
C VAL A 93 -16.37 -12.10 -9.48
N ASN A 94 -16.24 -13.04 -10.41
CA ASN A 94 -16.83 -14.37 -10.33
C ASN A 94 -15.77 -15.46 -10.13
N GLY A 95 -14.49 -15.11 -10.24
CA GLY A 95 -13.38 -16.01 -10.01
C GLY A 95 -12.05 -15.27 -9.95
N VAL A 96 -11.02 -16.01 -9.60
CA VAL A 96 -9.69 -15.47 -9.28
C VAL A 96 -8.62 -16.25 -10.01
N ILE A 97 -7.60 -15.53 -10.50
CA ILE A 97 -6.35 -16.09 -10.99
C ILE A 97 -5.31 -15.89 -9.91
N LEU A 98 -4.81 -16.96 -9.31
CA LEU A 98 -3.72 -16.97 -8.37
C LEU A 98 -2.40 -17.15 -9.10
N LEU A 99 -1.58 -16.10 -9.15
CA LEU A 99 -0.29 -16.12 -9.85
C LEU A 99 0.84 -16.36 -8.84
N VAL A 100 1.64 -17.39 -9.08
CA VAL A 100 2.76 -17.81 -8.21
C VAL A 100 4.04 -17.93 -9.04
N ASP A 101 5.15 -17.43 -8.51
CA ASP A 101 6.47 -17.58 -9.14
C ASP A 101 6.97 -19.03 -9.01
N ALA A 102 7.44 -19.60 -10.13
CA ALA A 102 7.90 -20.99 -10.21
C ALA A 102 9.15 -21.30 -9.36
N ALA A 103 9.91 -20.29 -8.94
CA ALA A 103 11.11 -20.46 -8.11
C ALA A 103 10.83 -20.12 -6.64
N GLU A 104 10.04 -19.07 -6.39
CA GLU A 104 9.79 -18.56 -5.03
C GLU A 104 8.65 -19.30 -4.31
N GLY A 105 7.65 -19.78 -5.08
CA GLY A 105 6.47 -20.43 -4.52
C GLY A 105 5.45 -19.43 -3.95
N PRO A 106 4.41 -19.90 -3.22
CA PRO A 106 3.40 -19.06 -2.64
C PRO A 106 3.96 -18.23 -1.48
N MET A 107 3.81 -16.91 -1.56
CA MET A 107 4.32 -15.97 -0.57
C MET A 107 3.23 -15.59 0.44
N PRO A 108 3.55 -15.33 1.71
CA PRO A 108 2.58 -15.07 2.77
C PRO A 108 1.65 -13.88 2.56
N GLN A 109 2.09 -12.85 1.83
CA GLN A 109 1.21 -11.72 1.51
C GLN A 109 0.01 -12.14 0.64
N THR A 110 0.19 -13.14 -0.21
CA THR A 110 -0.86 -13.71 -1.05
C THR A 110 -1.92 -14.43 -0.20
N ARG A 111 -1.54 -14.94 0.97
CA ARG A 111 -2.41 -15.72 1.87
C ARG A 111 -3.67 -14.94 2.27
N PHE A 112 -3.54 -13.69 2.69
CA PHE A 112 -4.68 -12.87 3.10
C PHE A 112 -5.70 -12.69 1.96
N VAL A 113 -5.21 -12.34 0.77
CA VAL A 113 -6.08 -12.11 -0.40
C VAL A 113 -6.74 -13.42 -0.85
N LEU A 114 -5.98 -14.51 -0.84
CA LEU A 114 -6.47 -15.84 -1.17
C LEU A 114 -7.52 -16.32 -0.18
N GLN A 115 -7.30 -16.16 1.13
CA GLN A 115 -8.27 -16.49 2.16
C GLN A 115 -9.60 -15.76 1.93
N LYS A 116 -9.57 -14.46 1.62
CA LYS A 116 -10.79 -13.70 1.31
C LYS A 116 -11.49 -14.19 0.06
N ALA A 117 -10.76 -14.62 -0.96
CA ALA A 117 -11.34 -15.22 -2.17
C ALA A 117 -12.03 -16.56 -1.86
N LEU A 118 -11.41 -17.41 -1.02
CA LEU A 118 -11.96 -18.68 -0.58
C LEU A 118 -13.22 -18.50 0.27
N GLU A 119 -13.21 -17.57 1.24
CA GLU A 119 -14.37 -17.23 2.09
C GLU A 119 -15.58 -16.77 1.25
N LEU A 120 -15.34 -16.07 0.12
CA LEU A 120 -16.37 -15.64 -0.81
C LEU A 120 -16.83 -16.74 -1.79
N GLY A 121 -16.23 -17.94 -1.71
CA GLY A 121 -16.59 -19.08 -2.55
C GLY A 121 -16.16 -18.94 -4.01
N HIS A 122 -15.15 -18.13 -4.31
CA HIS A 122 -14.67 -17.97 -5.69
C HIS A 122 -13.97 -19.20 -6.22
N LYS A 123 -14.15 -19.45 -7.51
CA LYS A 123 -13.34 -20.39 -8.29
C LYS A 123 -11.94 -19.81 -8.50
N ILE A 124 -10.92 -20.65 -8.38
CA ILE A 124 -9.53 -20.23 -8.44
C ILE A 124 -8.84 -20.97 -9.60
N ILE A 125 -8.16 -20.22 -10.47
CA ILE A 125 -7.22 -20.78 -11.45
C ILE A 125 -5.83 -20.51 -10.93
N ILE A 126 -5.03 -21.54 -10.72
CA ILE A 126 -3.65 -21.44 -10.27
C ILE A 126 -2.75 -21.28 -11.50
N VAL A 127 -1.92 -20.24 -11.52
CA VAL A 127 -0.98 -20.00 -12.62
C VAL A 127 0.45 -19.95 -12.05
N ILE A 128 1.25 -20.96 -12.32
CA ILE A 128 2.66 -21.02 -11.98
C ILE A 128 3.42 -20.28 -13.10
N ASN A 129 3.94 -19.10 -12.79
CA ASN A 129 4.58 -18.19 -13.73
C ASN A 129 6.11 -18.25 -13.68
N LYS A 130 6.76 -17.73 -14.70
CA LYS A 130 8.22 -17.68 -14.87
C LYS A 130 8.85 -19.09 -14.95
N ILE A 131 8.16 -19.99 -15.62
CA ILE A 131 8.67 -21.37 -15.85
C ILE A 131 9.96 -21.39 -16.67
N ASP A 132 10.31 -20.29 -17.34
CA ASP A 132 11.54 -20.07 -18.10
C ASP A 132 12.78 -19.81 -17.20
N ARG A 133 12.61 -19.67 -15.90
CA ARG A 133 13.73 -19.50 -14.97
C ARG A 133 14.51 -20.80 -14.80
N PRO A 134 15.86 -20.74 -14.72
CA PRO A 134 16.69 -21.94 -14.54
C PRO A 134 16.55 -22.58 -13.16
N ASP A 135 16.03 -21.84 -12.18
CA ASP A 135 15.79 -22.25 -10.79
C ASP A 135 14.31 -22.59 -10.51
N ALA A 136 13.49 -22.77 -11.54
CA ALA A 136 12.08 -23.13 -11.42
C ALA A 136 11.87 -24.53 -10.80
N ARG A 137 10.95 -24.64 -9.83
CA ARG A 137 10.60 -25.83 -9.05
C ARG A 137 9.15 -26.24 -9.29
N LEU A 138 8.80 -26.54 -10.54
CA LEU A 138 7.42 -26.60 -11.04
C LEU A 138 6.49 -27.53 -10.23
N ASN A 139 6.95 -28.74 -9.92
CA ASN A 139 6.16 -29.72 -9.17
C ASN A 139 6.06 -29.35 -7.69
N GLU A 140 7.17 -28.94 -7.07
CA GLU A 140 7.22 -28.55 -5.67
C GLU A 140 6.33 -27.34 -5.39
N VAL A 141 6.35 -26.32 -6.28
CA VAL A 141 5.51 -25.12 -6.11
C VAL A 141 4.02 -25.46 -6.28
N GLY A 142 3.67 -26.41 -7.14
CA GLY A 142 2.30 -26.91 -7.23
C GLY A 142 1.82 -27.52 -5.91
N ASP A 143 2.63 -28.38 -5.30
CA ASP A 143 2.35 -28.98 -4.01
C ASP A 143 2.27 -27.93 -2.88
N GLU A 144 3.20 -26.94 -2.86
CA GLU A 144 3.19 -25.84 -1.89
C GLU A 144 1.91 -24.98 -1.99
N VAL A 145 1.37 -24.78 -3.19
CA VAL A 145 0.11 -24.05 -3.39
C VAL A 145 -1.08 -24.87 -2.86
N LEU A 146 -1.10 -26.17 -3.11
CA LEU A 146 -2.14 -27.06 -2.59
C LEU A 146 -2.10 -27.13 -1.06
N GLU A 147 -0.90 -27.21 -0.45
CA GLU A 147 -0.73 -27.13 1.00
C GLU A 147 -1.27 -25.79 1.55
N LEU A 148 -0.99 -24.67 0.86
CA LEU A 148 -1.52 -23.36 1.23
C LEU A 148 -3.06 -23.32 1.18
N LEU A 149 -3.68 -23.92 0.14
CA LEU A 149 -5.14 -24.00 0.05
C LEU A 149 -5.74 -24.85 1.19
N MET A 150 -5.11 -25.98 1.53
CA MET A 150 -5.51 -26.80 2.67
C MET A 150 -5.40 -26.05 4.00
N ASP A 151 -4.31 -25.33 4.21
CA ASP A 151 -4.10 -24.48 5.39
C ASP A 151 -5.12 -23.35 5.54
N LEU A 152 -5.76 -22.95 4.45
CA LEU A 152 -6.80 -21.93 4.41
C LEU A 152 -8.21 -22.50 4.42
N ASP A 153 -8.38 -23.78 4.81
CA ASP A 153 -9.66 -24.47 4.87
C ASP A 153 -10.44 -24.45 3.54
N ALA A 154 -9.72 -24.55 2.41
CA ALA A 154 -10.33 -24.63 1.09
C ALA A 154 -11.23 -25.87 0.99
N THR A 155 -12.36 -25.73 0.29
CA THR A 155 -13.28 -26.83 0.01
C THR A 155 -12.66 -27.83 -0.99
N ASP A 156 -13.16 -29.08 -1.02
CA ASP A 156 -12.71 -30.08 -1.99
C ASP A 156 -12.77 -29.56 -3.45
N GLU A 157 -13.81 -28.79 -3.79
CA GLU A 157 -13.97 -28.16 -5.10
C GLU A 157 -12.90 -27.10 -5.39
N GLN A 158 -12.44 -26.38 -4.35
CA GLN A 158 -11.37 -25.39 -4.46
C GLN A 158 -9.98 -26.02 -4.50
N LEU A 159 -9.81 -27.19 -3.88
CA LEU A 159 -8.59 -27.99 -3.98
C LEU A 159 -8.40 -28.62 -5.39
N ASP A 160 -9.50 -28.89 -6.09
CA ASP A 160 -9.49 -29.36 -7.48
C ASP A 160 -9.29 -28.24 -8.51
N SER A 161 -8.78 -27.09 -8.09
CA SER A 161 -8.50 -25.93 -8.96
C SER A 161 -7.50 -26.25 -10.06
N PRO A 162 -7.74 -25.84 -11.32
CA PRO A 162 -6.83 -26.10 -12.43
C PRO A 162 -5.51 -25.37 -12.24
N ILE A 163 -4.40 -26.04 -12.57
CA ILE A 163 -3.05 -25.50 -12.54
C ILE A 163 -2.56 -25.32 -13.98
N LEU A 164 -2.12 -24.10 -14.31
CA LEU A 164 -1.46 -23.77 -15.56
C LEU A 164 -0.02 -23.32 -15.32
N TYR A 165 0.81 -23.57 -16.30
CA TYR A 165 2.22 -23.22 -16.31
C TYR A 165 2.46 -22.13 -17.35
N CYS A 166 2.96 -20.97 -16.93
CA CYS A 166 3.08 -19.79 -17.79
C CYS A 166 4.49 -19.21 -17.79
N SER A 167 4.88 -18.63 -18.92
CA SER A 167 5.92 -17.63 -18.99
C SER A 167 5.31 -16.30 -19.44
N GLY A 168 5.03 -15.40 -18.49
CA GLY A 168 4.53 -14.07 -18.80
C GLY A 168 5.51 -13.29 -19.69
N ARG A 169 6.81 -13.57 -19.62
CA ARG A 169 7.83 -12.95 -20.49
C ARG A 169 7.74 -13.45 -21.93
N ALA A 170 7.62 -14.74 -22.11
CA ALA A 170 7.50 -15.36 -23.44
C ALA A 170 6.08 -15.24 -24.02
N GLY A 171 5.07 -14.98 -23.18
CA GLY A 171 3.66 -14.92 -23.56
C GLY A 171 3.07 -16.29 -23.86
N THR A 172 3.39 -17.29 -23.05
CA THR A 172 2.98 -18.69 -23.26
C THR A 172 2.31 -19.27 -22.03
N ALA A 173 1.35 -20.17 -22.22
CA ALA A 173 0.66 -20.92 -21.18
C ALA A 173 0.46 -22.38 -21.63
N THR A 174 0.52 -23.33 -20.68
CA THR A 174 0.28 -24.76 -20.90
C THR A 174 -0.43 -25.39 -19.72
N HIS A 175 -1.08 -26.56 -19.91
CA HIS A 175 -1.67 -27.35 -18.82
C HIS A 175 -0.67 -28.33 -18.19
N SER A 176 0.48 -28.56 -18.82
CA SER A 176 1.51 -29.46 -18.32
C SER A 176 2.88 -28.77 -18.35
N PRO A 177 3.73 -28.99 -17.33
CA PRO A 177 5.09 -28.45 -17.31
C PRO A 177 6.00 -29.00 -18.42
N ASP A 178 5.65 -30.17 -18.98
CA ASP A 178 6.43 -30.85 -20.02
C ASP A 178 6.05 -30.39 -21.43
N GLU A 179 5.01 -29.57 -21.58
CA GLU A 179 4.56 -29.08 -22.88
C GLU A 179 5.24 -27.75 -23.24
N GLU A 180 5.66 -27.62 -24.49
CA GLU A 180 6.17 -26.36 -25.02
C GLU A 180 5.02 -25.38 -25.29
N GLY A 181 4.96 -24.28 -24.54
CA GLY A 181 3.95 -23.25 -24.69
C GLY A 181 4.12 -22.43 -25.97
N LYS A 182 3.02 -22.12 -26.64
CA LYS A 182 3.00 -21.36 -27.91
C LYS A 182 2.41 -19.95 -27.72
N ASP A 183 1.35 -19.84 -26.98
CA ASP A 183 0.56 -18.62 -26.76
C ASP A 183 -0.19 -18.69 -25.43
N MET A 184 -1.03 -17.68 -25.14
CA MET A 184 -1.86 -17.59 -23.94
C MET A 184 -3.25 -18.20 -24.10
N ILE A 185 -3.55 -18.85 -25.23
CA ILE A 185 -4.85 -19.45 -25.50
C ILE A 185 -5.27 -20.44 -24.41
N PRO A 186 -4.40 -21.32 -23.88
CA PRO A 186 -4.78 -22.23 -22.80
C PRO A 186 -5.33 -21.51 -21.56
N LEU A 187 -4.76 -20.36 -21.19
CA LEU A 187 -5.25 -19.56 -20.07
C LEU A 187 -6.62 -18.92 -20.38
N PHE A 188 -6.81 -18.41 -21.60
CA PHE A 188 -8.11 -17.85 -22.00
C PHE A 188 -9.21 -18.92 -22.04
N ASP A 189 -8.91 -20.09 -22.58
CA ASP A 189 -9.87 -21.20 -22.65
C ASP A 189 -10.21 -21.71 -21.24
N GLU A 190 -9.24 -21.77 -20.32
CA GLU A 190 -9.48 -22.13 -18.92
C GLU A 190 -10.36 -21.10 -18.20
N ILE A 191 -10.13 -19.80 -18.41
CA ILE A 191 -11.00 -18.75 -17.85
C ILE A 191 -12.44 -18.93 -18.32
N LEU A 192 -12.67 -19.25 -19.60
CA LEU A 192 -14.02 -19.42 -20.14
C LEU A 192 -14.71 -20.69 -19.65
N SER A 193 -13.94 -21.79 -19.46
CA SER A 193 -14.48 -23.09 -19.06
C SER A 193 -14.70 -23.22 -17.56
N TYR A 194 -13.78 -22.70 -16.76
CA TYR A 194 -13.77 -22.90 -15.30
C TYR A 194 -14.42 -21.78 -14.51
N ILE A 195 -14.20 -20.51 -14.89
CA ILE A 195 -14.82 -19.37 -14.18
C ILE A 195 -16.29 -19.24 -14.62
N PRO A 196 -17.24 -19.22 -13.67
CA PRO A 196 -18.65 -19.13 -14.01
C PRO A 196 -19.00 -17.77 -14.61
N ALA A 197 -19.91 -17.80 -15.59
CA ALA A 197 -20.53 -16.59 -16.09
C ALA A 197 -21.42 -15.96 -15.01
N PRO A 198 -21.51 -14.62 -14.93
CA PRO A 198 -22.37 -13.97 -13.95
C PRO A 198 -23.84 -14.40 -14.09
N GLU A 199 -24.42 -14.88 -13.01
CA GLU A 199 -25.86 -15.11 -12.91
C GLU A 199 -26.53 -13.86 -12.35
N VAL A 200 -27.33 -13.19 -13.16
CA VAL A 200 -27.89 -11.86 -12.86
C VAL A 200 -29.34 -11.73 -13.31
N ASP A 201 -30.06 -10.84 -12.69
CA ASP A 201 -31.39 -10.39 -13.10
C ASP A 201 -31.26 -9.12 -13.96
N THR A 202 -31.46 -9.25 -15.27
CA THR A 202 -31.38 -8.14 -16.23
C THR A 202 -32.69 -7.38 -16.41
N GLU A 203 -33.82 -7.92 -15.91
CA GLU A 203 -35.16 -7.34 -16.08
C GLU A 203 -35.65 -6.59 -14.81
N GLY A 204 -35.01 -6.83 -13.69
CA GLY A 204 -35.35 -6.20 -12.41
C GLY A 204 -35.00 -4.72 -12.35
N PRO A 205 -35.45 -4.00 -11.29
CA PRO A 205 -35.07 -2.61 -11.05
C PRO A 205 -33.54 -2.48 -10.97
N MET A 206 -33.01 -1.40 -11.57
CA MET A 206 -31.57 -1.15 -11.63
C MET A 206 -30.97 -1.01 -10.22
N GLN A 207 -29.84 -1.70 -10.00
CA GLN A 207 -29.05 -1.67 -8.78
C GLN A 207 -27.57 -1.74 -9.13
N TYR A 208 -26.79 -0.77 -8.62
CA TYR A 208 -25.36 -0.64 -8.89
C TYR A 208 -24.62 -0.33 -7.60
N LEU A 209 -23.56 -1.06 -7.32
CA LEU A 209 -22.70 -0.86 -6.15
C LEU A 209 -21.41 -0.15 -6.54
N VAL A 210 -21.09 0.95 -5.85
CA VAL A 210 -19.85 1.69 -6.03
C VAL A 210 -18.72 1.01 -5.25
N SER A 211 -17.77 0.43 -5.96
CA SER A 211 -16.63 -0.31 -5.38
C SER A 211 -15.34 0.49 -5.36
N ALA A 212 -15.15 1.43 -6.30
CA ALA A 212 -13.99 2.31 -6.36
C ALA A 212 -14.39 3.70 -6.86
N ILE A 213 -13.57 4.70 -6.57
CA ILE A 213 -13.73 6.07 -7.05
C ILE A 213 -12.43 6.52 -7.71
N ASP A 214 -12.58 7.21 -8.83
CA ASP A 214 -11.54 7.97 -9.50
C ASP A 214 -11.97 9.43 -9.64
N TYR A 215 -11.05 10.29 -10.00
CA TYR A 215 -11.32 11.70 -10.19
C TYR A 215 -10.68 12.24 -11.47
N ASN A 216 -11.45 12.98 -12.22
CA ASN A 216 -10.99 13.70 -13.40
C ASN A 216 -11.39 15.17 -13.31
N GLU A 217 -10.51 16.10 -13.65
CA GLU A 217 -10.75 17.54 -13.51
C GLU A 217 -11.90 18.05 -14.40
N TYR A 218 -12.23 17.33 -15.48
CA TYR A 218 -13.29 17.73 -16.43
C TYR A 218 -14.67 17.17 -16.08
N VAL A 219 -14.73 15.95 -15.55
CA VAL A 219 -16.01 15.25 -15.28
C VAL A 219 -16.27 15.04 -13.79
N GLY A 220 -15.34 15.46 -12.93
CA GLY A 220 -15.44 15.29 -11.48
C GLY A 220 -15.17 13.86 -11.02
N ARG A 221 -15.90 13.44 -9.97
CA ARG A 221 -15.82 12.07 -9.46
C ARG A 221 -16.37 11.07 -10.44
N ILE A 222 -15.67 9.96 -10.60
CA ILE A 222 -16.05 8.82 -11.43
C ILE A 222 -16.20 7.63 -10.51
N ALA A 223 -17.42 7.11 -10.39
CA ALA A 223 -17.66 5.89 -9.64
C ALA A 223 -17.43 4.67 -10.55
N ILE A 224 -16.77 3.68 -10.01
CA ILE A 224 -16.47 2.40 -10.67
C ILE A 224 -17.12 1.29 -9.86
N GLY A 225 -17.87 0.42 -10.52
CA GLY A 225 -18.55 -0.67 -9.85
C GLY A 225 -19.26 -1.62 -10.80
N ARG A 226 -19.94 -2.60 -10.23
CA ARG A 226 -20.72 -3.58 -10.96
C ARG A 226 -22.21 -3.26 -10.89
N ILE A 227 -22.90 -3.45 -12.01
CA ILE A 227 -24.37 -3.45 -12.04
C ILE A 227 -24.82 -4.82 -11.51
N GLU A 228 -25.48 -4.80 -10.36
CA GLU A 228 -25.92 -6.03 -9.69
C GLU A 228 -27.25 -6.54 -10.29
N ARG A 229 -28.13 -5.62 -10.71
CA ARG A 229 -29.45 -5.92 -11.26
C ARG A 229 -29.89 -4.87 -12.27
N GLY A 230 -30.69 -5.30 -13.25
CA GLY A 230 -31.35 -4.40 -14.19
C GLY A 230 -30.45 -3.87 -15.31
N GLU A 231 -30.85 -2.76 -15.88
CA GLU A 231 -30.14 -2.03 -16.92
C GLU A 231 -29.93 -0.56 -16.51
N MET A 232 -28.71 -0.06 -16.67
CA MET A 232 -28.35 1.33 -16.41
C MET A 232 -28.24 2.10 -17.73
N LYS A 233 -28.71 3.35 -17.75
CA LYS A 233 -28.70 4.23 -18.94
C LYS A 233 -28.15 5.61 -18.63
N VAL A 234 -27.52 6.20 -19.65
CA VAL A 234 -27.11 7.61 -19.60
C VAL A 234 -28.35 8.51 -19.51
N ASN A 235 -28.26 9.61 -18.77
CA ASN A 235 -29.34 10.54 -18.45
C ASN A 235 -30.47 9.99 -17.55
N GLN A 236 -30.30 8.81 -16.95
CA GLN A 236 -31.24 8.23 -15.99
C GLN A 236 -31.19 8.99 -14.65
N ASP A 237 -32.37 9.31 -14.13
CA ASP A 237 -32.52 9.80 -12.74
C ASP A 237 -32.46 8.62 -11.79
N VAL A 238 -31.72 8.79 -10.70
CA VAL A 238 -31.42 7.71 -9.74
C VAL A 238 -31.59 8.16 -8.30
N THR A 239 -31.79 7.21 -7.41
CA THR A 239 -31.71 7.39 -5.96
C THR A 239 -30.41 6.76 -5.46
N ILE A 240 -29.68 7.48 -4.63
CA ILE A 240 -28.39 7.09 -4.06
C ILE A 240 -28.48 7.05 -2.54
N GLY A 241 -27.92 6.02 -1.95
CA GLY A 241 -27.80 5.85 -0.51
C GLY A 241 -26.76 4.78 -0.17
N ASP A 242 -26.61 4.47 1.10
CA ASP A 242 -25.68 3.46 1.57
C ASP A 242 -26.36 2.42 2.47
N TYR A 243 -25.82 1.20 2.50
CA TYR A 243 -26.34 0.08 3.29
C TYR A 243 -26.43 0.38 4.78
N HIS A 244 -25.47 1.13 5.33
CA HIS A 244 -25.40 1.45 6.76
C HIS A 244 -26.23 2.68 7.14
N GLN A 245 -26.93 3.31 6.19
CA GLN A 245 -27.76 4.50 6.39
C GLN A 245 -27.00 5.66 7.05
N THR A 246 -25.70 5.79 6.73
CA THR A 246 -24.85 6.86 7.29
C THR A 246 -25.24 8.24 6.74
N LYS A 247 -25.92 8.26 5.60
CA LYS A 247 -26.46 9.46 4.96
C LYS A 247 -27.90 9.23 4.50
N LYS A 248 -28.66 10.32 4.39
CA LYS A 248 -30.01 10.26 3.81
C LYS A 248 -29.92 9.98 2.31
N GLU A 249 -30.86 9.21 1.81
CA GLU A 249 -31.03 9.01 0.37
C GLU A 249 -31.18 10.37 -0.35
N TYR A 250 -30.53 10.46 -1.50
CA TYR A 250 -30.59 11.66 -2.33
C TYR A 250 -30.74 11.32 -3.81
N ARG A 251 -31.25 12.28 -4.57
CA ARG A 251 -31.43 12.14 -6.02
C ARG A 251 -30.15 12.50 -6.74
N GLY A 252 -29.82 11.73 -7.75
CA GLY A 252 -28.72 12.00 -8.69
C GLY A 252 -29.15 11.76 -10.13
N LYS A 253 -28.24 12.06 -11.05
CA LYS A 253 -28.40 11.79 -12.47
C LYS A 253 -27.11 11.25 -13.05
N ILE A 254 -27.18 10.19 -13.82
CA ILE A 254 -26.04 9.62 -14.54
C ILE A 254 -25.81 10.49 -15.78
N VAL A 255 -24.72 11.27 -15.79
CA VAL A 255 -24.42 12.18 -16.91
C VAL A 255 -23.64 11.44 -17.99
N THR A 256 -22.61 10.69 -17.60
CA THR A 256 -21.82 9.89 -18.52
C THR A 256 -21.60 8.49 -17.98
N MET A 257 -21.49 7.54 -18.89
CA MET A 257 -21.18 6.16 -18.57
C MET A 257 -20.14 5.63 -19.54
N TYR A 258 -19.17 4.87 -19.01
CA TYR A 258 -18.09 4.27 -19.78
C TYR A 258 -17.99 2.80 -19.46
N GLN A 259 -17.76 1.99 -20.48
CA GLN A 259 -17.24 0.64 -20.36
C GLN A 259 -15.72 0.65 -20.52
N ILE A 260 -15.06 -0.36 -19.99
CA ILE A 260 -13.63 -0.54 -20.17
C ILE A 260 -13.43 -1.46 -21.37
N GLU A 261 -12.63 -1.01 -22.36
CA GLU A 261 -12.19 -1.79 -23.51
C GLU A 261 -10.66 -1.68 -23.59
N GLY A 262 -10.00 -2.81 -23.36
CA GLY A 262 -8.57 -2.78 -23.09
C GLY A 262 -8.29 -1.94 -21.84
N LEU A 263 -7.49 -0.90 -22.01
CA LEU A 263 -7.16 0.08 -20.94
C LEU A 263 -7.98 1.38 -21.03
N ASN A 264 -8.82 1.51 -22.07
CA ASN A 264 -9.52 2.74 -22.34
C ASN A 264 -10.94 2.73 -21.78
N ARG A 265 -11.39 3.89 -21.32
CA ARG A 265 -12.79 4.15 -20.99
C ARG A 265 -13.53 4.57 -22.25
N VAL A 266 -14.39 3.70 -22.76
CA VAL A 266 -15.18 3.93 -23.98
C VAL A 266 -16.59 4.34 -23.58
N PRO A 267 -17.11 5.48 -24.06
CA PRO A 267 -18.46 5.91 -23.76
C PRO A 267 -19.50 4.88 -24.22
N CYS A 268 -20.50 4.57 -23.39
CA CYS A 268 -21.62 3.72 -23.73
C CYS A 268 -22.94 4.38 -23.31
N GLN A 269 -24.04 4.00 -23.97
CA GLN A 269 -25.38 4.57 -23.70
C GLN A 269 -26.16 3.76 -22.68
N SER A 270 -25.91 2.45 -22.62
CA SER A 270 -26.51 1.55 -21.64
C SER A 270 -25.55 0.39 -21.30
N ALA A 271 -25.76 -0.20 -20.13
CA ALA A 271 -25.08 -1.42 -19.68
C ALA A 271 -26.04 -2.23 -18.78
N LYS A 272 -25.84 -3.55 -18.74
CA LYS A 272 -26.73 -4.48 -18.04
C LYS A 272 -26.06 -5.09 -16.82
N ALA A 273 -26.87 -5.68 -15.97
CA ALA A 273 -26.39 -6.45 -14.82
C ALA A 273 -25.25 -7.42 -15.17
N GLY A 274 -24.24 -7.46 -14.31
CA GLY A 274 -22.98 -8.16 -14.54
C GLY A 274 -21.85 -7.30 -15.10
N ASP A 275 -22.18 -6.23 -15.85
CA ASP A 275 -21.17 -5.32 -16.41
C ASP A 275 -20.51 -4.46 -15.31
N ILE A 276 -19.18 -4.27 -15.44
CA ILE A 276 -18.43 -3.30 -14.66
C ILE A 276 -18.32 -2.02 -15.46
N VAL A 277 -18.84 -0.93 -14.92
CA VAL A 277 -18.93 0.37 -15.59
C VAL A 277 -18.37 1.50 -14.74
N CYS A 278 -17.97 2.57 -15.43
CA CYS A 278 -17.57 3.83 -14.80
C CYS A 278 -18.67 4.85 -15.07
N ILE A 279 -19.14 5.56 -14.05
CA ILE A 279 -20.17 6.58 -14.19
C ILE A 279 -19.74 7.92 -13.60
N SER A 280 -20.24 9.03 -14.15
CA SER A 280 -20.04 10.36 -13.59
C SER A 280 -21.34 11.18 -13.59
N GLY A 281 -21.29 12.34 -12.91
CA GLY A 281 -22.43 13.25 -12.78
C GLY A 281 -23.01 13.31 -11.38
N ILE A 282 -22.51 12.53 -10.43
CA ILE A 282 -22.94 12.50 -9.04
C ILE A 282 -21.81 13.03 -8.16
N GLU A 283 -21.97 14.25 -7.66
CA GLU A 283 -20.89 15.00 -6.99
C GLU A 283 -20.45 14.38 -5.66
N ASN A 284 -21.43 13.92 -4.85
CA ASN A 284 -21.19 13.43 -3.48
C ASN A 284 -21.11 11.90 -3.38
N ILE A 285 -20.84 11.23 -4.50
CA ILE A 285 -20.74 9.77 -4.52
C ILE A 285 -19.52 9.28 -3.76
N THR A 286 -19.70 8.20 -3.00
CA THR A 286 -18.64 7.56 -2.20
C THR A 286 -18.63 6.05 -2.43
N ILE A 287 -17.52 5.41 -2.07
CA ILE A 287 -17.42 3.94 -2.11
C ILE A 287 -18.43 3.36 -1.11
N GLY A 288 -19.12 2.30 -1.52
CA GLY A 288 -20.19 1.66 -0.75
C GLY A 288 -21.58 2.23 -0.99
N ASP A 289 -21.69 3.31 -1.79
CA ASP A 289 -22.99 3.78 -2.21
C ASP A 289 -23.66 2.78 -3.15
N THR A 290 -24.94 2.60 -2.96
CA THR A 290 -25.81 1.90 -3.89
C THR A 290 -26.60 2.93 -4.70
N ILE A 291 -26.62 2.74 -6.00
CA ILE A 291 -27.42 3.53 -6.93
C ILE A 291 -28.56 2.67 -7.45
N CYS A 292 -29.78 3.15 -7.34
CA CYS A 292 -30.99 2.45 -7.76
C CYS A 292 -31.84 3.33 -8.67
N ASP A 293 -32.83 2.74 -9.33
CA ASP A 293 -33.88 3.48 -10.01
C ASP A 293 -34.52 4.51 -9.10
N PHE A 294 -34.89 5.66 -9.68
CA PHE A 294 -35.49 6.73 -8.92
C PHE A 294 -36.77 6.27 -8.20
N GLY A 295 -36.81 6.48 -6.89
CA GLY A 295 -37.92 6.11 -6.02
C GLY A 295 -38.02 4.63 -5.63
N ASN A 296 -37.04 3.80 -6.02
CA ASN A 296 -36.98 2.37 -5.67
C ASN A 296 -35.61 2.03 -5.10
N PHE A 297 -35.28 2.55 -3.91
CA PHE A 297 -33.99 2.35 -3.29
C PHE A 297 -33.93 1.02 -2.52
N GLU A 298 -32.95 0.20 -2.84
CA GLU A 298 -32.62 -1.04 -2.16
C GLU A 298 -31.10 -1.17 -2.06
N ALA A 299 -30.55 -1.00 -0.86
CA ALA A 299 -29.11 -1.00 -0.66
C ALA A 299 -28.50 -2.39 -0.82
N VAL A 300 -27.37 -2.47 -1.54
CA VAL A 300 -26.55 -3.68 -1.61
C VAL A 300 -25.74 -3.81 -0.31
N PRO A 301 -25.69 -5.00 0.34
CA PRO A 301 -24.86 -5.23 1.50
C PRO A 301 -23.38 -4.90 1.23
N PHE A 302 -22.84 -4.03 2.05
CA PHE A 302 -21.48 -3.53 1.88
C PHE A 302 -20.73 -3.52 3.23
N VAL A 303 -19.48 -3.97 3.23
CA VAL A 303 -18.65 -3.90 4.43
C VAL A 303 -18.21 -2.45 4.65
N LYS A 304 -18.48 -1.92 5.82
CA LYS A 304 -18.13 -0.55 6.18
C LYS A 304 -16.63 -0.32 6.00
N ILE A 305 -16.27 0.73 5.26
CA ILE A 305 -14.88 1.15 5.16
C ILE A 305 -14.42 1.53 6.56
N SER A 306 -13.38 0.86 7.03
CA SER A 306 -12.85 1.13 8.35
C SER A 306 -12.32 2.54 8.42
N GLU A 307 -12.58 3.20 9.54
CA GLU A 307 -12.11 4.56 9.79
C GLU A 307 -10.57 4.62 9.88
N PRO A 308 -9.97 5.79 9.60
CA PRO A 308 -8.56 6.01 9.85
C PRO A 308 -8.18 5.65 11.29
N THR A 309 -7.03 5.01 11.44
CA THR A 309 -6.50 4.61 12.76
C THR A 309 -5.28 5.42 13.16
N VAL A 310 -4.62 6.08 12.20
CA VAL A 310 -3.37 6.82 12.39
C VAL A 310 -3.52 8.23 11.85
N GLU A 311 -2.97 9.21 12.56
CA GLU A 311 -2.93 10.64 12.19
C GLU A 311 -1.49 11.14 12.16
N MET A 312 -1.18 11.98 11.18
CA MET A 312 0.08 12.73 11.09
C MET A 312 -0.22 14.21 10.84
N THR A 313 0.67 15.11 11.28
CA THR A 313 0.58 16.51 10.91
C THR A 313 1.49 16.80 9.72
N PHE A 314 0.90 17.31 8.64
CA PHE A 314 1.60 17.81 7.46
C PHE A 314 1.67 19.33 7.56
N SER A 315 2.85 19.90 7.47
CA SER A 315 3.07 21.34 7.61
C SER A 315 4.00 21.86 6.53
N VAL A 316 3.94 23.16 6.33
CA VAL A 316 4.89 23.87 5.48
C VAL A 316 6.31 23.64 6.00
N ASN A 317 7.26 23.40 5.10
CA ASN A 317 8.66 23.32 5.45
C ASN A 317 9.17 24.70 5.89
N ASN A 318 9.55 24.83 7.17
CA ASN A 318 10.10 26.03 7.75
C ASN A 318 11.57 25.85 8.19
N SER A 319 12.26 24.86 7.60
CA SER A 319 13.69 24.64 7.87
C SER A 319 14.56 25.76 7.27
N PRO A 320 15.84 25.91 7.68
CA PRO A 320 16.77 26.83 7.06
C PRO A 320 17.04 26.57 5.57
N PHE A 321 16.66 25.39 5.06
CA PHE A 321 16.79 25.01 3.66
C PHE A 321 15.48 25.06 2.87
N ALA A 322 14.40 25.52 3.48
CA ALA A 322 13.10 25.64 2.83
C ALA A 322 13.17 26.46 1.52
N GLY A 323 12.45 26.02 0.51
CA GLY A 323 12.34 26.67 -0.80
C GLY A 323 13.55 26.51 -1.72
N ARG A 324 14.52 25.66 -1.36
CA ARG A 324 15.72 25.45 -2.20
C ARG A 324 15.53 24.37 -3.27
N GLU A 325 14.65 23.42 -3.03
CA GLU A 325 14.55 22.20 -3.85
C GLU A 325 13.15 22.01 -4.48
N GLY A 326 12.09 22.44 -3.78
CA GLY A 326 10.71 22.26 -4.23
C GLY A 326 10.14 23.45 -5.01
N LYS A 327 9.10 23.15 -5.81
CA LYS A 327 8.31 24.14 -6.53
C LYS A 327 7.12 24.64 -5.71
N PHE A 328 6.54 23.75 -4.90
CA PHE A 328 5.32 23.99 -4.13
C PHE A 328 5.66 24.01 -2.63
N VAL A 329 5.81 25.24 -2.10
CA VAL A 329 6.37 25.46 -0.76
C VAL A 329 5.41 26.25 0.16
N THR A 330 4.19 26.56 -0.29
CA THR A 330 3.25 27.40 0.48
C THR A 330 2.13 26.55 1.10
N SER A 331 1.52 27.04 2.19
CA SER A 331 0.38 26.40 2.82
C SER A 331 -0.82 26.23 1.88
N ARG A 332 -1.03 27.18 0.96
CA ARG A 332 -2.08 27.08 -0.05
C ARG A 332 -1.85 25.90 -0.98
N HIS A 333 -0.63 25.72 -1.51
CA HIS A 333 -0.30 24.59 -2.37
C HIS A 333 -0.50 23.26 -1.63
N LEU A 334 -0.03 23.19 -0.37
CA LEU A 334 -0.17 22.01 0.48
C LEU A 334 -1.65 21.68 0.73
N ARG A 335 -2.45 22.69 1.10
CA ARG A 335 -3.88 22.57 1.30
C ARG A 335 -4.59 22.05 0.07
N ASP A 336 -4.41 22.72 -1.06
CA ASP A 336 -5.09 22.38 -2.31
C ASP A 336 -4.75 20.93 -2.73
N ARG A 337 -3.51 20.51 -2.55
CA ARG A 337 -3.06 19.15 -2.87
C ARG A 337 -3.67 18.10 -1.93
N LEU A 338 -3.67 18.34 -0.62
CA LEU A 338 -4.24 17.42 0.37
C LEU A 338 -5.76 17.26 0.20
N PHE A 339 -6.48 18.36 -0.03
CA PHE A 339 -7.91 18.30 -0.28
C PHE A 339 -8.26 17.67 -1.64
N LYS A 340 -7.38 17.80 -2.65
CA LYS A 340 -7.52 17.10 -3.92
C LYS A 340 -7.39 15.59 -3.75
N GLU A 341 -6.53 15.12 -2.83
CA GLU A 341 -6.39 13.69 -2.52
C GLU A 341 -7.69 13.07 -1.98
N LEU A 342 -8.46 13.80 -1.17
CA LEU A 342 -9.76 13.35 -0.67
C LEU A 342 -10.79 13.07 -1.77
N LEU A 343 -10.58 13.58 -2.97
CA LEU A 343 -11.47 13.31 -4.11
C LEU A 343 -11.26 11.91 -4.67
N LYS A 344 -10.07 11.33 -4.46
CA LYS A 344 -9.67 10.00 -4.94
C LYS A 344 -9.65 8.97 -3.83
N ASP A 345 -9.10 9.32 -2.68
CA ASP A 345 -8.91 8.41 -1.54
C ASP A 345 -9.95 8.71 -0.46
N VAL A 346 -10.93 7.82 -0.33
CA VAL A 346 -12.00 7.92 0.69
C VAL A 346 -11.56 7.43 2.08
N SER A 347 -10.39 6.79 2.18
CA SER A 347 -9.83 6.33 3.46
C SER A 347 -9.07 7.43 4.20
N LEU A 348 -8.72 8.51 3.51
CA LEU A 348 -8.05 9.67 4.06
C LEU A 348 -9.05 10.67 4.66
N ARG A 349 -8.64 11.31 5.76
CA ARG A 349 -9.31 12.50 6.32
C ARG A 349 -8.27 13.61 6.46
N VAL A 350 -8.61 14.79 6.01
CA VAL A 350 -7.79 15.99 6.16
C VAL A 350 -8.58 17.01 6.96
N SER A 351 -7.99 17.54 8.02
CA SER A 351 -8.56 18.62 8.82
C SER A 351 -7.56 19.75 9.02
N GLU A 352 -8.07 20.96 9.10
CA GLU A 352 -7.29 22.14 9.43
C GLU A 352 -6.91 22.11 10.91
N THR A 353 -5.77 22.70 11.25
CA THR A 353 -5.32 22.89 12.63
C THR A 353 -5.51 24.34 13.03
N ASP A 354 -5.20 24.69 14.29
CA ASP A 354 -5.18 26.10 14.75
C ASP A 354 -4.12 26.93 14.02
N SER A 355 -3.16 26.28 13.35
CA SER A 355 -2.16 26.91 12.50
C SER A 355 -2.60 26.86 11.03
N THR A 356 -2.51 27.98 10.33
CA THR A 356 -2.79 28.07 8.88
C THR A 356 -1.77 27.31 8.01
N ASP A 357 -0.64 26.90 8.60
CA ASP A 357 0.48 26.28 7.90
C ASP A 357 0.59 24.78 8.15
N ALA A 358 -0.38 24.18 8.86
CA ALA A 358 -0.38 22.78 9.22
C ALA A 358 -1.77 22.14 9.05
N PHE A 359 -1.80 20.88 8.65
CA PHE A 359 -2.99 20.08 8.41
C PHE A 359 -2.82 18.72 9.09
N LYS A 360 -3.89 18.25 9.73
CA LYS A 360 -3.94 16.88 10.22
C LYS A 360 -4.43 15.98 9.13
N VAL A 361 -3.65 14.96 8.82
CA VAL A 361 -3.97 13.95 7.83
C VAL A 361 -4.09 12.63 8.56
N ALA A 362 -5.29 12.04 8.53
CA ALA A 362 -5.56 10.75 9.13
C ALA A 362 -5.83 9.73 8.04
N GLY A 363 -5.27 8.54 8.18
CA GLY A 363 -5.37 7.44 7.23
C GLY A 363 -5.07 6.11 7.89
N ARG A 364 -4.97 5.08 7.10
CA ARG A 364 -4.35 3.81 7.45
C ARG A 364 -2.89 3.83 6.98
N GLY A 365 -2.09 2.83 7.25
CA GLY A 365 -0.64 2.75 7.02
C GLY A 365 -0.03 3.34 5.72
N GLU A 366 -0.85 3.78 4.77
CA GLU A 366 -0.47 4.24 3.42
C GLU A 366 -0.01 5.70 3.32
N MET A 367 0.02 6.44 4.43
CA MET A 367 0.36 7.87 4.39
C MET A 367 1.77 8.15 3.84
N HIS A 368 2.69 7.20 3.94
CA HIS A 368 4.02 7.31 3.34
C HIS A 368 3.98 7.38 1.80
N LEU A 369 3.00 6.71 1.15
CA LEU A 369 2.81 6.78 -0.30
C LEU A 369 2.33 8.16 -0.73
N SER A 370 1.42 8.78 0.03
CA SER A 370 0.98 10.16 -0.23
C SER A 370 2.14 11.15 -0.09
N ILE A 371 3.01 10.98 0.91
CA ILE A 371 4.21 11.80 1.10
C ILE A 371 5.16 11.64 -0.11
N GLU A 372 5.41 10.41 -0.55
CA GLU A 372 6.30 10.15 -1.68
C GLU A 372 5.74 10.70 -3.00
N ASN A 373 4.43 10.58 -3.24
CA ASN A 373 3.78 11.20 -4.39
C ASN A 373 3.96 12.72 -4.39
N MET A 374 3.69 13.38 -3.25
CA MET A 374 3.86 14.83 -3.12
C MET A 374 5.32 15.26 -3.34
N ARG A 375 6.27 14.50 -2.81
CA ARG A 375 7.70 14.71 -3.02
C ARG A 375 8.06 14.72 -4.51
N ARG A 376 7.59 13.73 -5.28
CA ARG A 376 7.82 13.60 -6.72
C ARG A 376 7.13 14.68 -7.55
N GLU A 377 5.96 15.12 -7.12
CA GLU A 377 5.24 16.24 -7.72
C GLU A 377 5.95 17.58 -7.50
N GLY A 378 6.96 17.65 -6.64
CA GLY A 378 7.78 18.83 -6.39
C GLY A 378 7.39 19.63 -5.15
N TYR A 379 6.66 19.04 -4.20
CA TYR A 379 6.32 19.66 -2.92
C TYR A 379 7.48 19.59 -1.93
N GLU A 380 7.61 20.64 -1.12
CA GLU A 380 8.36 20.63 0.13
C GLU A 380 7.40 20.72 1.30
N LEU A 381 7.56 19.82 2.25
CA LEU A 381 6.72 19.77 3.44
C LEU A 381 7.52 19.23 4.65
N SER A 382 6.98 19.42 5.82
CA SER A 382 7.42 18.75 7.04
C SER A 382 6.29 17.89 7.58
N VAL A 383 6.61 16.68 8.05
CA VAL A 383 5.64 15.76 8.65
C VAL A 383 6.05 15.39 10.06
N SER A 384 5.05 15.19 10.92
CA SER A 384 5.24 14.75 12.31
C SER A 384 5.35 13.22 12.39
N THR A 385 5.69 12.71 13.57
CA THR A 385 5.48 11.30 13.92
C THR A 385 4.03 10.89 13.73
N PRO A 386 3.77 9.63 13.31
CA PRO A 386 2.43 9.08 13.33
C PRO A 386 1.93 8.88 14.76
N HIS A 387 0.66 9.22 14.98
CA HIS A 387 -0.05 8.99 16.23
C HIS A 387 -1.33 8.19 15.96
N VAL A 388 -1.65 7.25 16.85
CA VAL A 388 -2.92 6.52 16.75
C VAL A 388 -4.09 7.42 17.20
N LEU A 389 -5.24 7.22 16.55
CA LEU A 389 -6.47 7.91 16.92
C LEU A 389 -7.17 7.12 18.04
N PHE A 390 -7.20 7.70 19.23
CA PHE A 390 -7.95 7.17 20.36
C PHE A 390 -9.43 7.48 20.21
N LYS A 391 -10.28 6.60 20.75
CA LYS A 391 -11.74 6.79 20.84
C LYS A 391 -12.20 6.59 22.28
N GLU A 392 -13.21 7.33 22.68
CA GLU A 392 -13.92 7.07 23.93
C GLU A 392 -15.13 6.16 23.64
N ILE A 393 -15.09 4.93 24.14
CA ILE A 393 -16.15 3.95 23.99
C ILE A 393 -16.63 3.55 25.38
N GLU A 394 -17.90 3.75 25.68
CA GLU A 394 -18.51 3.48 27.00
C GLU A 394 -17.76 4.16 28.17
N GLY A 395 -17.24 5.38 27.94
CA GLY A 395 -16.51 6.14 28.97
C GLY A 395 -15.07 5.64 29.22
N LYS A 396 -14.55 4.73 28.39
CA LYS A 396 -13.17 4.27 28.44
C LYS A 396 -12.39 4.75 27.21
N LEU A 397 -11.15 5.16 27.45
CA LEU A 397 -10.22 5.47 26.36
C LEU A 397 -9.82 4.17 25.68
N CYS A 398 -10.13 4.06 24.40
CA CYS A 398 -9.83 2.88 23.56
C CYS A 398 -8.83 3.26 22.47
N GLU A 399 -8.01 2.29 22.08
CA GLU A 399 -7.02 2.40 21.02
C GLU A 399 -7.23 1.34 19.95
N PRO A 400 -6.81 1.60 18.70
CA PRO A 400 -6.94 0.63 17.62
C PRO A 400 -6.00 -0.56 17.87
N ILE A 401 -6.56 -1.76 17.73
CA ILE A 401 -5.85 -3.04 17.82
C ILE A 401 -5.74 -3.64 16.42
N GLU A 402 -4.62 -4.24 16.12
CA GLU A 402 -4.37 -4.97 14.89
C GLU A 402 -4.19 -6.46 15.17
N SER A 403 -4.76 -7.29 14.30
CA SER A 403 -4.43 -8.71 14.19
C SER A 403 -3.13 -8.81 13.40
N LEU A 404 -2.09 -9.26 14.06
CA LEU A 404 -0.73 -9.37 13.53
C LEU A 404 -0.40 -10.83 13.28
N VAL A 405 -0.08 -11.20 12.06
CA VAL A 405 0.39 -12.53 11.67
C VAL A 405 1.87 -12.45 11.31
N ILE A 406 2.65 -13.31 11.94
CA ILE A 406 4.10 -13.40 11.76
C ILE A 406 4.49 -14.83 11.39
N ASP A 407 5.25 -15.01 10.31
CA ASP A 407 5.85 -16.26 9.90
C ASP A 407 7.37 -16.15 10.02
N VAL A 408 7.99 -16.91 10.91
CA VAL A 408 9.44 -16.85 11.19
C VAL A 408 10.06 -18.25 11.31
N PRO A 409 11.38 -18.40 11.05
CA PRO A 409 12.11 -19.59 11.42
C PRO A 409 12.02 -19.86 12.93
N GLU A 410 11.99 -21.13 13.33
CA GLU A 410 11.83 -21.56 14.72
C GLU A 410 12.84 -20.90 15.69
N ASN A 411 14.08 -20.69 15.24
CA ASN A 411 15.13 -20.06 16.03
C ASN A 411 14.92 -18.57 16.31
N CYS A 412 14.00 -17.90 15.60
CA CYS A 412 13.69 -16.47 15.77
C CYS A 412 12.45 -16.24 16.66
N VAL A 413 11.66 -17.29 16.99
CA VAL A 413 10.41 -17.20 17.76
C VAL A 413 10.62 -16.49 19.09
N GLY A 414 11.68 -16.85 19.85
CA GLY A 414 11.93 -16.26 21.17
C GLY A 414 12.15 -14.75 21.14
N SER A 415 12.95 -14.25 20.20
CA SER A 415 13.21 -12.81 20.03
C SER A 415 11.94 -12.04 19.64
N VAL A 416 11.15 -12.62 18.73
CA VAL A 416 9.88 -12.01 18.28
C VAL A 416 8.88 -11.94 19.44
N MET A 417 8.69 -13.03 20.19
CA MET A 417 7.80 -13.10 21.34
C MET A 417 8.15 -12.05 22.41
N GLU A 418 9.43 -11.91 22.74
CA GLU A 418 9.91 -10.94 23.72
C GLU A 418 9.60 -9.50 23.29
N LYS A 419 9.90 -9.14 22.04
CA LYS A 419 9.70 -7.78 21.52
C LYS A 419 8.24 -7.42 21.33
N ILE A 420 7.43 -8.35 20.81
CA ILE A 420 5.99 -8.13 20.65
C ILE A 420 5.31 -8.05 22.01
N GLY A 421 5.69 -8.88 22.98
CA GLY A 421 5.17 -8.80 24.35
C GLY A 421 5.49 -7.47 25.05
N ALA A 422 6.71 -6.95 24.87
CA ALA A 422 7.09 -5.62 25.38
C ALA A 422 6.24 -4.49 24.74
N ARG A 423 5.76 -4.68 23.51
CA ARG A 423 4.88 -3.77 22.77
C ARG A 423 3.38 -4.02 22.99
N LYS A 424 3.04 -4.79 24.04
CA LYS A 424 1.66 -5.13 24.45
C LYS A 424 0.91 -6.03 23.45
N GLY A 425 1.63 -6.79 22.62
CA GLY A 425 1.04 -7.83 21.80
C GLY A 425 0.65 -9.04 22.64
N GLU A 426 -0.55 -9.55 22.42
CA GLU A 426 -1.14 -10.71 23.08
C GLU A 426 -1.19 -11.87 22.09
N LEU A 427 -0.45 -12.94 22.36
CA LEU A 427 -0.44 -14.14 21.53
C LEU A 427 -1.83 -14.79 21.52
N GLN A 428 -2.37 -15.01 20.35
CA GLN A 428 -3.63 -15.71 20.13
C GLN A 428 -3.37 -17.16 19.73
N GLU A 429 -2.49 -17.37 18.77
CA GLU A 429 -2.18 -18.69 18.24
C GLU A 429 -0.70 -18.82 17.87
N MET A 430 -0.19 -20.04 17.99
CA MET A 430 1.16 -20.41 17.55
C MET A 430 1.10 -21.81 16.96
N ALA A 431 1.41 -21.92 15.67
CA ALA A 431 1.35 -23.18 14.94
C ALA A 431 2.60 -23.37 14.05
N PRO A 432 3.10 -24.60 13.92
CA PRO A 432 4.11 -24.91 12.92
C PRO A 432 3.50 -24.93 11.52
N VAL A 433 4.16 -24.27 10.55
CA VAL A 433 3.79 -24.26 9.14
C VAL A 433 5.01 -24.66 8.33
N GLY A 434 5.06 -25.91 7.88
CA GLY A 434 6.23 -26.48 7.23
C GLY A 434 7.49 -26.39 8.12
N SER A 435 8.51 -25.68 7.65
CA SER A 435 9.78 -25.44 8.39
C SER A 435 9.76 -24.16 9.23
N ARG A 436 8.62 -23.48 9.35
CA ARG A 436 8.48 -22.18 9.99
C ARG A 436 7.44 -22.23 11.10
N MET A 437 7.45 -21.21 11.95
CA MET A 437 6.43 -21.01 12.98
C MET A 437 5.57 -19.81 12.62
N ARG A 438 4.25 -20.01 12.65
CA ARG A 438 3.27 -18.94 12.56
C ARG A 438 2.87 -18.51 13.96
N LEU A 439 2.86 -17.19 14.15
CA LEU A 439 2.46 -16.53 15.39
C LEU A 439 1.38 -15.52 15.06
N GLU A 440 0.25 -15.61 15.75
CA GLU A 440 -0.85 -14.66 15.62
C GLU A 440 -1.02 -13.87 16.93
N PHE A 441 -1.05 -12.54 16.80
CA PHE A 441 -1.16 -11.64 17.95
C PHE A 441 -2.29 -10.62 17.76
N LEU A 442 -2.88 -10.17 18.86
CA LEU A 442 -3.59 -8.90 18.94
C LEU A 442 -2.65 -7.85 19.56
N ILE A 443 -2.37 -6.78 18.83
CA ILE A 443 -1.40 -5.76 19.24
C ILE A 443 -1.96 -4.35 19.02
N PRO A 444 -1.74 -3.40 19.95
CA PRO A 444 -2.03 -1.99 19.68
C PRO A 444 -1.29 -1.48 18.43
N ALA A 445 -1.99 -0.81 17.52
CA ALA A 445 -1.40 -0.31 16.26
C ALA A 445 -0.13 0.52 16.50
N ARG A 446 -0.08 1.32 17.60
CA ARG A 446 1.13 2.06 17.99
C ARG A 446 2.30 1.16 18.40
N GLY A 447 2.06 -0.09 18.75
CA GLY A 447 3.09 -1.09 19.05
C GLY A 447 3.86 -1.53 17.81
N LEU A 448 3.29 -1.37 16.63
CA LEU A 448 3.93 -1.71 15.35
C LEU A 448 4.82 -0.57 14.82
N PHE A 449 4.68 0.65 15.33
CA PHE A 449 5.53 1.76 14.91
C PHE A 449 7.00 1.47 15.24
N GLY A 450 7.86 1.52 14.20
CA GLY A 450 9.29 1.24 14.30
C GLY A 450 9.65 -0.23 14.54
N TYR A 451 8.70 -1.16 14.52
CA TYR A 451 8.99 -2.57 14.74
C TYR A 451 9.47 -3.29 13.49
N LYS A 452 9.04 -2.86 12.31
CA LYS A 452 9.36 -3.54 11.04
C LYS A 452 10.87 -3.67 10.79
N SER A 453 11.61 -2.60 11.01
CA SER A 453 13.09 -2.59 10.84
C SER A 453 13.79 -3.48 11.87
N GLU A 454 13.32 -3.47 13.13
CA GLU A 454 13.83 -4.37 14.17
C GLU A 454 13.52 -5.83 13.85
N PHE A 455 12.31 -6.11 13.39
CA PHE A 455 11.86 -7.45 13.01
C PHE A 455 12.71 -8.04 11.87
N LEU A 456 12.97 -7.27 10.82
CA LEU A 456 13.82 -7.71 9.72
C LEU A 456 15.26 -8.01 10.19
N THR A 457 15.78 -7.22 11.12
CA THR A 457 17.10 -7.45 11.70
C THR A 457 17.14 -8.72 12.55
N ASP A 458 16.15 -8.93 13.41
CA ASP A 458 16.05 -10.10 14.29
C ASP A 458 15.88 -11.40 13.52
N THR A 459 15.16 -11.34 12.43
CA THR A 459 14.88 -12.48 11.56
C THR A 459 15.85 -12.61 10.39
N LYS A 460 16.90 -11.77 10.33
CA LYS A 460 17.91 -11.74 9.24
C LYS A 460 17.27 -11.58 7.85
N GLY A 461 16.12 -10.89 7.79
CA GLY A 461 15.36 -10.72 6.56
C GLY A 461 14.47 -11.91 6.17
N GLU A 462 14.48 -13.01 6.93
CA GLU A 462 13.69 -14.20 6.62
C GLU A 462 12.26 -14.13 7.20
N GLY A 463 12.01 -13.23 8.15
CA GLY A 463 10.69 -13.05 8.79
C GLY A 463 9.70 -12.35 7.88
N ILE A 464 8.44 -12.75 7.98
CA ILE A 464 7.33 -12.15 7.26
C ILE A 464 6.30 -11.70 8.27
N MET A 465 5.78 -10.50 8.08
CA MET A 465 4.86 -9.86 9.00
C MET A 465 3.76 -9.18 8.22
N SER A 466 2.51 -9.43 8.60
CA SER A 466 1.34 -8.72 8.08
C SER A 466 0.41 -8.33 9.23
N SER A 467 -0.21 -7.17 9.16
CA SER A 467 -1.19 -6.73 10.14
C SER A 467 -2.46 -6.21 9.48
N VAL A 468 -3.60 -6.43 10.15
CA VAL A 468 -4.91 -5.95 9.72
C VAL A 468 -5.63 -5.38 10.92
N PHE A 469 -6.32 -4.25 10.74
CA PHE A 469 -7.15 -3.68 11.80
C PHE A 469 -8.20 -4.70 12.29
N HIS A 470 -8.21 -4.92 13.59
CA HIS A 470 -9.16 -5.83 14.27
C HIS A 470 -10.34 -5.04 14.84
N ASP A 471 -10.13 -4.28 15.91
CA ASP A 471 -11.17 -3.50 16.60
C ASP A 471 -10.53 -2.41 17.49
N TYR A 472 -11.34 -1.69 18.23
CA TYR A 472 -10.92 -0.79 19.31
C TYR A 472 -11.06 -1.46 20.65
N GLU A 473 -9.95 -1.52 21.43
CA GLU A 473 -9.94 -2.04 22.80
C GLU A 473 -9.46 -0.98 23.80
N PRO A 474 -9.75 -1.16 25.09
CA PRO A 474 -9.26 -0.26 26.13
C PRO A 474 -7.74 -0.09 26.07
N TYR A 475 -7.28 1.13 26.31
CA TYR A 475 -5.85 1.50 26.30
C TYR A 475 -5.00 0.56 27.15
N LYS A 476 -4.01 -0.11 26.53
CA LYS A 476 -3.16 -1.15 27.15
C LYS A 476 -1.95 -0.62 27.92
N GLY A 477 -1.90 0.69 28.19
CA GLY A 477 -0.81 1.33 28.92
C GLY A 477 0.35 1.76 28.03
N GLU A 478 1.42 2.26 28.62
CA GLU A 478 2.57 2.76 27.87
C GLU A 478 3.33 1.65 27.16
N ILE A 479 3.79 1.96 25.93
CA ILE A 479 4.66 1.11 25.13
C ILE A 479 6.02 1.81 25.05
N PRO A 480 7.13 1.06 25.23
CA PRO A 480 8.47 1.63 25.07
C PRO A 480 8.62 2.26 23.68
N LYS A 481 8.95 3.56 23.67
CA LYS A 481 9.30 4.26 22.45
C LYS A 481 10.74 3.90 22.03
N ARG A 482 11.22 4.49 20.93
CA ARG A 482 12.59 4.33 20.45
C ARG A 482 13.61 4.34 21.60
N ALA A 483 14.41 3.29 21.69
CA ALA A 483 15.43 3.11 22.75
C ALA A 483 16.67 4.00 22.55
N THR A 484 16.84 4.57 21.34
CA THR A 484 18.02 5.35 20.91
C THR A 484 17.67 6.83 20.80
N GLY A 485 18.62 7.71 21.16
CA GLY A 485 18.54 9.16 20.92
C GLY A 485 19.02 9.55 19.53
N SER A 486 19.14 10.84 19.29
CA SER A 486 19.61 11.43 18.04
C SER A 486 20.97 12.11 18.20
N LEU A 487 21.81 12.01 17.17
CA LEU A 487 22.97 12.90 17.00
C LEU A 487 22.49 14.18 16.30
N VAL A 488 22.55 15.30 17.00
CA VAL A 488 22.00 16.58 16.54
C VAL A 488 23.10 17.54 16.16
N ALA A 489 23.03 18.12 14.97
CA ALA A 489 24.01 19.08 14.48
C ALA A 489 24.04 20.34 15.36
N PHE A 490 25.27 20.76 15.74
CA PHE A 490 25.51 21.91 16.59
C PHE A 490 25.33 23.23 15.87
N GLU A 491 25.76 23.33 14.63
CA GLU A 491 25.79 24.57 13.85
C GLU A 491 25.42 24.33 12.38
N THR A 492 25.15 25.41 11.68
CA THR A 492 24.89 25.41 10.24
C THR A 492 26.20 25.47 9.46
N GLY A 493 26.36 24.59 8.48
CA GLY A 493 27.57 24.53 7.67
C GLY A 493 27.60 23.31 6.74
N GLU A 494 28.79 22.84 6.43
CA GLU A 494 29.03 21.65 5.64
C GLU A 494 29.74 20.61 6.49
N ALA A 495 29.26 19.36 6.47
CA ALA A 495 29.87 18.26 7.18
C ALA A 495 31.26 17.95 6.62
N VAL A 496 32.28 17.92 7.47
CA VAL A 496 33.66 17.64 7.07
C VAL A 496 34.15 16.32 7.66
N THR A 497 35.09 15.65 6.98
CA THR A 497 35.62 14.35 7.37
C THR A 497 36.07 14.29 8.85
N TYR A 498 36.75 15.32 9.33
CA TYR A 498 37.23 15.38 10.71
C TYR A 498 36.07 15.49 11.72
N GLY A 499 35.06 16.29 11.44
CA GLY A 499 33.87 16.42 12.27
C GLY A 499 33.08 15.12 12.34
N LEU A 500 32.89 14.45 11.19
CA LEU A 500 32.21 13.16 11.10
C LEU A 500 32.99 12.04 11.79
N TYR A 501 34.30 12.01 11.68
CA TYR A 501 35.15 11.04 12.36
C TYR A 501 34.97 11.09 13.88
N ASN A 502 34.90 12.29 14.47
CA ASN A 502 34.63 12.45 15.90
C ASN A 502 33.17 12.13 16.27
N ALA A 503 32.24 12.32 15.34
CA ALA A 503 30.81 12.04 15.58
C ALA A 503 30.49 10.54 15.51
N GLN A 504 31.15 9.77 14.62
CA GLN A 504 30.94 8.32 14.49
C GLN A 504 31.31 7.52 15.75
N GLU A 505 32.20 8.03 16.60
CA GLU A 505 32.50 7.43 17.91
C GLU A 505 31.31 7.50 18.88
N ARG A 506 30.34 8.37 18.61
CA ARG A 506 29.16 8.63 19.45
C ARG A 506 27.88 7.97 18.94
N GLY A 507 27.90 7.41 17.73
CA GLY A 507 26.77 6.74 17.16
C GLY A 507 26.87 6.54 15.65
N GLU A 508 25.83 5.96 15.07
CA GLU A 508 25.72 5.68 13.65
C GLU A 508 25.33 6.95 12.87
N LEU A 509 26.06 7.25 11.79
CA LEU A 509 25.82 8.45 10.98
C LEU A 509 24.84 8.19 9.84
N PHE A 510 24.07 9.23 9.46
CA PHE A 510 23.14 9.24 8.33
C PHE A 510 23.62 10.08 7.16
N ILE A 511 24.74 10.81 7.31
CA ILE A 511 25.25 11.76 6.33
C ILE A 511 26.72 11.47 5.98
N THR A 512 27.14 11.96 4.80
CA THR A 512 28.51 11.90 4.31
C THR A 512 29.23 13.25 4.43
N ALA A 513 30.55 13.25 4.21
CA ALA A 513 31.30 14.49 4.08
C ALA A 513 30.81 15.28 2.83
N GLY A 514 30.76 16.60 2.95
CA GLY A 514 30.19 17.50 1.93
C GLY A 514 28.69 17.72 2.05
N THR A 515 27.99 17.03 2.95
CA THR A 515 26.55 17.22 3.16
C THR A 515 26.29 18.55 3.87
N PRO A 516 25.45 19.45 3.31
CA PRO A 516 25.01 20.66 4.01
C PRO A 516 24.15 20.29 5.23
N VAL A 517 24.43 20.91 6.34
CA VAL A 517 23.69 20.72 7.61
C VAL A 517 23.29 22.05 8.22
N TYR A 518 22.30 22.04 9.09
CA TYR A 518 21.91 23.22 9.88
C TYR A 518 21.74 22.84 11.36
N GLU A 519 21.81 23.85 12.24
CA GLU A 519 21.59 23.65 13.68
C GLU A 519 20.25 22.95 13.93
N GLY A 520 20.27 21.86 14.70
CA GLY A 520 19.06 21.07 15.00
C GLY A 520 18.71 19.99 13.98
N MET A 521 19.44 19.88 12.87
CA MET A 521 19.33 18.74 11.94
C MET A 521 19.88 17.48 12.60
N ILE A 522 19.23 16.34 12.39
CA ILE A 522 19.67 15.03 12.88
C ILE A 522 20.62 14.43 11.86
N VAL A 523 21.81 14.07 12.30
CA VAL A 523 22.89 13.57 11.46
C VAL A 523 23.27 12.13 11.77
N GLY A 524 22.60 11.51 12.76
CA GLY A 524 22.83 10.12 13.11
C GLY A 524 21.99 9.67 14.31
N ALA A 525 22.11 8.37 14.65
CA ALA A 525 21.50 7.75 15.82
C ALA A 525 22.53 7.66 16.97
N SER A 526 22.10 8.02 18.18
CA SER A 526 22.88 7.81 19.40
C SER A 526 22.54 6.43 20.00
N PRO A 527 23.53 5.63 20.45
CA PRO A 527 23.23 4.37 21.15
C PRO A 527 22.60 4.59 22.54
N LYS A 528 22.61 5.82 23.05
CA LYS A 528 21.98 6.20 24.31
C LYS A 528 20.58 6.76 24.05
N GLN A 529 19.71 6.70 25.04
CA GLN A 529 18.36 7.28 24.93
C GLN A 529 18.35 8.82 24.78
N GLU A 530 19.41 9.47 25.26
CA GLU A 530 19.53 10.92 25.19
C GLU A 530 20.11 11.39 23.86
N ASP A 531 19.60 12.54 23.39
CA ASP A 531 20.17 13.23 22.25
C ASP A 531 21.56 13.78 22.57
N LEU A 532 22.47 13.62 21.64
CA LEU A 532 23.81 14.15 21.72
C LEU A 532 24.03 15.23 20.66
N VAL A 533 24.44 16.41 21.08
CA VAL A 533 24.83 17.47 20.15
C VAL A 533 26.25 17.23 19.68
N VAL A 534 26.44 17.21 18.35
CA VAL A 534 27.73 16.93 17.70
C VAL A 534 28.07 18.03 16.71
N ASN A 535 29.34 18.41 16.63
CA ASN A 535 29.82 19.37 15.64
C ASN A 535 30.46 18.63 14.47
N VAL A 536 29.66 18.40 13.41
CA VAL A 536 30.11 17.75 12.18
C VAL A 536 30.81 18.71 11.20
N CYS A 537 30.73 20.03 11.46
CA CYS A 537 31.38 21.07 10.64
C CYS A 537 32.80 21.40 11.13
N LYS A 538 33.24 20.81 12.26
CA LYS A 538 34.54 21.10 12.88
C LYS A 538 35.69 20.65 12.00
N LYS A 539 36.50 21.62 11.57
CA LYS A 539 37.75 21.38 10.82
C LYS A 539 38.91 21.02 11.75
N LYS A 540 39.85 20.23 11.28
CA LYS A 540 41.10 19.96 11.99
C LYS A 540 41.90 21.27 12.09
N HIS A 541 42.26 21.70 13.30
CA HIS A 541 43.19 22.82 13.47
C HIS A 541 44.60 22.36 13.03
N LEU A 542 45.14 23.04 12.04
CA LEU A 542 46.52 22.85 11.65
C LEU A 542 47.40 23.48 12.73
N THR A 543 48.06 22.66 13.55
CA THR A 543 49.12 23.09 14.47
C THR A 543 50.46 23.03 13.76
N ASN A 544 51.23 24.14 13.84
CA ASN A 544 52.56 24.28 13.22
C ASN A 544 53.66 23.40 13.83
N THR A 545 53.35 22.28 14.45
CA THR A 545 54.34 21.33 14.99
C THR A 545 54.63 20.20 14.01
N ARG A 546 55.89 20.04 13.63
CA ARG A 546 56.45 19.01 12.79
C ARG A 546 56.16 17.60 13.33
N ALA A 547 55.04 17.04 13.04
CA ALA A 547 54.76 15.62 13.06
C ALA A 547 54.17 15.24 11.70
N SER A 548 54.95 15.36 10.64
CA SER A 548 54.61 15.04 9.25
C SER A 548 54.68 13.54 8.95
N GLY A 549 54.46 12.67 9.93
CA GLY A 549 54.65 11.23 9.79
C GLY A 549 53.42 10.34 9.98
N SER A 550 52.26 10.87 10.36
CA SER A 550 51.07 10.04 10.52
C SER A 550 49.78 10.84 10.26
N ASP A 551 49.61 11.28 9.04
CA ASP A 551 48.25 11.49 8.54
C ASP A 551 47.66 10.11 8.17
N ASP A 552 47.34 9.31 9.18
CA ASP A 552 46.49 8.16 8.98
C ASP A 552 45.18 8.68 8.36
N ALA A 553 44.87 8.14 7.19
CA ALA A 553 43.64 8.50 6.50
C ALA A 553 42.45 8.22 7.44
N LEU A 554 41.72 9.28 7.83
CA LEU A 554 40.53 9.15 8.70
C LEU A 554 39.52 8.24 8.00
N ARG A 555 39.34 7.02 8.52
CA ARG A 555 38.38 6.07 7.99
C ARG A 555 37.01 6.40 8.56
N LEU A 556 36.08 6.76 7.67
CA LEU A 556 34.66 6.89 7.99
C LEU A 556 33.96 5.56 7.72
N VAL A 557 33.12 5.14 8.65
CA VAL A 557 32.16 4.05 8.43
C VAL A 557 31.12 4.54 7.44
N PRO A 558 30.71 3.75 6.44
CA PRO A 558 29.61 4.12 5.55
C PRO A 558 28.37 4.51 6.35
N PRO A 559 27.72 5.64 6.03
CA PRO A 559 26.53 6.07 6.74
C PRO A 559 25.37 5.14 6.42
N ARG A 560 24.43 5.02 7.36
CA ARG A 560 23.14 4.37 7.11
C ARG A 560 22.28 5.28 6.27
N ASN A 561 21.91 4.84 5.07
CA ASN A 561 20.95 5.54 4.24
C ASN A 561 19.55 5.19 4.71
N LEU A 562 18.80 6.18 5.17
CA LEU A 562 17.41 6.03 5.59
C LEU A 562 16.47 6.24 4.38
N SER A 563 15.60 5.28 4.14
CA SER A 563 14.44 5.45 3.26
C SER A 563 13.43 6.44 3.86
N LEU A 564 12.37 6.78 3.16
CA LEU A 564 11.28 7.57 3.72
C LEU A 564 10.63 6.85 4.90
N GLU A 565 10.37 5.56 4.74
CA GLU A 565 9.79 4.68 5.74
C GLU A 565 10.69 4.59 6.98
N ASP A 566 11.98 4.28 6.81
CA ASP A 566 12.94 4.25 7.92
C ASP A 566 13.03 5.59 8.65
N SER A 567 12.94 6.70 7.91
CA SER A 567 12.97 8.05 8.47
C SER A 567 11.73 8.33 9.32
N LEU A 568 10.54 7.91 8.86
CA LEU A 568 9.28 8.05 9.62
C LEU A 568 9.28 7.18 10.89
N GLU A 569 9.81 5.95 10.79
CA GLU A 569 9.97 5.06 11.94
C GLU A 569 10.97 5.59 12.98
N PHE A 570 12.01 6.27 12.51
CA PHE A 570 13.03 6.85 13.39
C PHE A 570 12.57 8.08 14.17
N LEU A 571 11.53 8.79 13.72
CA LEU A 571 11.09 10.04 14.33
C LEU A 571 10.69 9.90 15.81
N ALA A 572 11.16 10.82 16.65
CA ALA A 572 10.64 11.05 18.00
C ALA A 572 9.59 12.17 18.01
N ASP A 573 8.81 12.30 19.10
CA ASP A 573 7.71 13.26 19.21
C ASP A 573 8.15 14.73 19.09
N ASP A 574 9.41 15.03 19.41
CA ASP A 574 10.01 16.36 19.31
C ASP A 574 10.75 16.59 17.98
N GLU A 575 10.62 15.65 17.05
CA GLU A 575 11.26 15.66 15.74
C GLU A 575 10.24 15.85 14.60
N LEU A 576 10.73 16.29 13.46
CA LEU A 576 9.98 16.45 12.22
C LEU A 576 10.80 15.89 11.06
N LEU A 577 10.13 15.31 10.10
CA LEU A 577 10.73 14.93 8.84
C LEU A 577 10.55 16.05 7.82
N GLU A 578 11.64 16.57 7.32
CA GLU A 578 11.67 17.49 6.18
C GLU A 578 11.74 16.68 4.90
N VAL A 579 10.72 16.80 4.06
CA VAL A 579 10.60 16.10 2.79
C VAL A 579 10.67 17.10 1.65
N THR A 580 11.62 16.89 0.75
CA THR A 580 11.80 17.71 -0.45
C THR A 580 11.97 16.80 -1.67
N PRO A 581 11.85 17.31 -2.90
CA PRO A 581 12.05 16.51 -4.11
C PRO A 581 13.39 15.75 -4.17
N LYS A 582 14.46 16.34 -3.59
CA LYS A 582 15.83 15.81 -3.67
C LYS A 582 16.33 15.20 -2.37
N SER A 583 15.75 15.57 -1.22
CA SER A 583 16.30 15.21 0.09
C SER A 583 15.23 14.86 1.09
N ILE A 584 15.57 13.94 1.98
CA ILE A 584 14.81 13.61 3.19
C ILE A 584 15.73 13.89 4.37
N ARG A 585 15.29 14.75 5.33
CA ARG A 585 16.10 15.16 6.46
C ARG A 585 15.25 15.09 7.72
N ILE A 586 15.80 14.51 8.76
CA ILE A 586 15.18 14.53 10.10
C ILE A 586 15.72 15.76 10.86
N ARG A 587 14.87 16.46 11.58
CA ARG A 587 15.26 17.62 12.36
C ARG A 587 14.49 17.72 13.66
N LYS A 588 15.04 18.42 14.63
CA LYS A 588 14.30 18.80 15.82
C LYS A 588 13.22 19.85 15.48
N ARG A 589 12.08 19.80 16.15
CA ARG A 589 11.03 20.82 16.03
C ARG A 589 11.56 22.19 16.42
N ILE A 590 12.31 22.25 17.52
CA ILE A 590 13.05 23.44 17.96
C ILE A 590 14.50 23.29 17.54
N LEU A 591 14.92 24.11 16.57
CA LEU A 591 16.25 24.00 15.98
C LEU A 591 17.37 24.43 16.92
N SER A 592 17.15 25.53 17.69
CA SER A 592 18.17 26.08 18.57
C SER A 592 18.48 25.21 19.78
N ASN A 593 19.76 24.86 19.97
CA ASN A 593 20.26 24.09 21.09
C ASN A 593 19.96 24.78 22.45
N SER A 594 20.10 26.09 22.48
CA SER A 594 19.85 26.88 23.68
C SER A 594 18.36 26.92 24.09
N GLN A 595 17.47 26.93 23.09
CA GLN A 595 16.02 26.89 23.35
C GLN A 595 15.59 25.51 23.82
N ARG A 596 16.07 24.40 23.19
CA ARG A 596 15.81 23.04 23.67
C ARG A 596 16.27 22.82 25.10
N ALA A 597 17.46 23.32 25.47
CA ALA A 597 17.96 23.24 26.85
C ALA A 597 17.05 23.96 27.84
N LYS A 598 16.52 25.14 27.47
CA LYS A 598 15.59 25.91 28.32
C LYS A 598 14.24 25.21 28.50
N GLU A 599 13.73 24.53 27.45
CA GLU A 599 12.47 23.77 27.55
C GLU A 599 12.62 22.52 28.40
N ARG A 600 13.71 21.76 28.23
CA ARG A 600 14.02 20.62 29.12
C ARG A 600 14.15 21.00 30.59
N ALA A 601 14.62 22.22 30.89
CA ALA A 601 14.72 22.70 32.24
C ALA A 601 13.38 23.16 32.85
N LYS A 602 12.31 23.29 32.04
CA LYS A 602 10.95 23.65 32.50
C LYS A 602 10.04 22.43 32.71
N MET A 603 10.39 21.28 32.11
CA MET A 603 9.75 19.97 32.34
C MET A 603 10.32 19.32 33.61
#